data_a4e9d1b19e45c8fd768e07655a44e653
#
_entry.id   a4e9d1b19e45c8fd768e07655a44e653
#
_cell.length_a   1.000
_cell.length_b   1.000
_cell.length_c   1.000
_cell.angle_alpha   90.00
_cell.angle_beta   90.00
_cell.angle_gamma   90.00
#
_symmetry.space_group_name_H-M   'P 1'
#
loop_
_entity.id
_entity.type
_entity.pdbx_description
1 polymer ?
#
loop_
_entity_poly.entity_id
_entity_poly.type
_entity_poly.pdbx_seq_one_letter_code
_entity_poly.pdbx_strand_id
1 'polypeptide(L)'
;IKPHKSAVYFDFVAHELLQPRMAPSKQFAFLKRLGFNVVPHKLVAANIVTTARLVKFLQARKAASKYDIDGIVIAQDKSVPLTVGSNPSSVVAFKDNSQEEIVTATVKSVEWTASKHGYLKPVVHIKPVEISGVTISKCSGKNAYTIVNGWPKRSEKANSGKKPMPIGPGAKVKLVRSGGVIPDILEVLKAATSGKP
;
A
#
# COMPACT_ATOMS: atom_id res chain seq x y z
N ILE A 1 -30.22 21.39 9.31
CA ILE A 1 -30.00 20.56 8.11
C ILE A 1 -30.68 19.23 8.37
N LYS A 2 -31.65 18.85 7.51
CA LYS A 2 -32.28 17.53 7.60
C LYS A 2 -31.32 16.49 7.02
N PRO A 3 -31.09 15.35 7.69
CA PRO A 3 -30.24 14.29 7.15
C PRO A 3 -30.85 13.72 5.86
N HIS A 4 -29.98 13.41 4.88
CA HIS A 4 -30.42 12.75 3.65
C HIS A 4 -30.93 11.34 3.96
N LYS A 5 -31.93 10.86 3.20
CA LYS A 5 -32.53 9.52 3.40
C LYS A 5 -31.49 8.38 3.37
N SER A 6 -30.42 8.54 2.59
CA SER A 6 -29.32 7.55 2.52
C SER A 6 -28.36 7.58 3.70
N ALA A 7 -28.49 8.51 4.65
CA ALA A 7 -27.57 8.62 5.81
C ALA A 7 -27.57 7.33 6.67
N VAL A 8 -28.67 6.59 6.66
CA VAL A 8 -28.81 5.31 7.38
C VAL A 8 -27.89 4.20 6.87
N TYR A 9 -27.36 4.34 5.65
CA TYR A 9 -26.45 3.35 5.05
C TYR A 9 -24.97 3.66 5.29
N PHE A 10 -24.66 4.75 6.00
CA PHE A 10 -23.29 5.15 6.27
C PHE A 10 -22.95 4.98 7.76
N ASP A 11 -21.83 4.33 8.02
CA ASP A 11 -21.23 4.31 9.34
C ASP A 11 -20.14 5.37 9.43
N PHE A 12 -20.17 6.18 10.48
CA PHE A 12 -19.06 7.06 10.83
C PHE A 12 -18.19 6.38 11.89
N VAL A 13 -16.92 6.16 11.57
CA VAL A 13 -15.92 5.59 12.49
C VAL A 13 -14.82 6.61 12.73
N ALA A 14 -14.67 7.05 13.97
CA ALA A 14 -13.66 8.03 14.35
C ALA A 14 -12.28 7.36 14.47
N HIS A 15 -11.30 7.89 13.73
CA HIS A 15 -9.92 7.41 13.74
C HIS A 15 -8.97 8.32 14.54
N GLU A 16 -9.27 9.60 14.64
CA GLU A 16 -8.42 10.58 15.30
C GLU A 16 -9.24 11.77 15.78
N LEU A 17 -8.79 12.43 16.87
CA LEU A 17 -9.26 13.71 17.34
C LEU A 17 -8.22 14.77 16.98
N LEU A 18 -8.59 15.75 16.14
CA LEU A 18 -7.67 16.79 15.69
C LEU A 18 -7.41 17.83 16.78
N GLN A 19 -8.46 18.22 17.54
CA GLN A 19 -8.41 19.19 18.63
C GLN A 19 -9.37 18.78 19.76
N PRO A 20 -8.98 18.89 21.04
CA PRO A 20 -7.61 19.14 21.53
C PRO A 20 -6.69 17.93 21.25
N ARG A 21 -5.39 18.21 21.02
CA ARG A 21 -4.39 17.15 20.81
C ARG A 21 -4.11 16.39 22.09
N MET A 22 -4.19 15.08 22.06
CA MET A 22 -3.88 14.19 23.18
C MET A 22 -3.34 12.85 22.67
N ALA A 23 -2.80 12.02 23.56
CA ALA A 23 -2.33 10.69 23.22
C ALA A 23 -3.47 9.83 22.61
N PRO A 24 -3.20 8.94 21.64
CA PRO A 24 -4.22 8.12 20.98
C PRO A 24 -5.18 7.39 21.93
N SER A 25 -4.68 6.77 22.99
CA SER A 25 -5.54 6.11 24.00
C SER A 25 -6.54 7.04 24.66
N LYS A 26 -6.09 8.27 24.99
CA LYS A 26 -6.94 9.31 25.57
C LYS A 26 -7.95 9.86 24.56
N GLN A 27 -7.54 10.03 23.30
CA GLN A 27 -8.44 10.44 22.21
C GLN A 27 -9.60 9.46 22.05
N PHE A 28 -9.30 8.16 21.98
CA PHE A 28 -10.32 7.12 21.81
C PHE A 28 -11.28 7.03 23.01
N ALA A 29 -10.76 7.16 24.23
CA ALA A 29 -11.59 7.22 25.43
C ALA A 29 -12.52 8.44 25.42
N PHE A 30 -11.99 9.60 25.02
CA PHE A 30 -12.77 10.85 24.90
C PHE A 30 -13.87 10.73 23.84
N LEU A 31 -13.54 10.26 22.64
CA LEU A 31 -14.50 10.07 21.54
C LEU A 31 -15.61 9.08 21.90
N LYS A 32 -15.27 7.97 22.57
CA LYS A 32 -16.27 7.00 23.06
C LYS A 32 -17.22 7.66 24.08
N ARG A 33 -16.71 8.47 24.99
CA ARG A 33 -17.55 9.19 25.97
C ARG A 33 -18.51 10.16 25.31
N LEU A 34 -18.14 10.71 24.15
CA LEU A 34 -19.03 11.56 23.34
C LEU A 34 -20.01 10.76 22.45
N GLY A 35 -20.01 9.44 22.52
CA GLY A 35 -20.91 8.58 21.76
C GLY A 35 -20.45 8.22 20.34
N PHE A 36 -19.21 8.57 19.95
CA PHE A 36 -18.70 8.18 18.64
C PHE A 36 -18.33 6.71 18.58
N ASN A 37 -18.62 6.08 17.44
CA ASN A 37 -18.04 4.80 17.08
C ASN A 37 -16.55 5.00 16.75
N VAL A 38 -15.67 4.32 17.47
CA VAL A 38 -14.21 4.49 17.38
C VAL A 38 -13.59 3.28 16.71
N VAL A 39 -12.56 3.52 15.89
CA VAL A 39 -11.79 2.44 15.27
C VAL A 39 -11.35 1.41 16.32
N PRO A 40 -11.49 0.10 16.04
CA PRO A 40 -11.01 -0.95 16.94
C PRO A 40 -9.50 -0.82 17.17
N HIS A 41 -9.10 -0.75 18.44
CA HIS A 41 -7.72 -0.50 18.83
C HIS A 41 -7.30 -1.34 20.03
N LYS A 42 -5.99 -1.44 20.26
CA LYS A 42 -5.40 -2.11 21.41
C LYS A 42 -4.17 -1.35 21.87
N LEU A 43 -4.10 -1.01 23.15
CA LEU A 43 -2.91 -0.47 23.79
C LEU A 43 -2.01 -1.61 24.23
N VAL A 44 -0.72 -1.55 23.88
CA VAL A 44 0.27 -2.57 24.24
C VAL A 44 1.60 -1.92 24.59
N ALA A 45 2.41 -2.58 25.41
CA ALA A 45 3.77 -2.14 25.69
C ALA A 45 4.66 -2.31 24.45
N ALA A 46 5.55 -1.35 24.20
CA ALA A 46 6.40 -1.33 23.00
C ALA A 46 7.31 -2.56 22.86
N ASN A 47 7.82 -3.07 23.97
CA ASN A 47 8.72 -4.24 24.00
C ASN A 47 8.07 -5.55 23.55
N ILE A 48 6.73 -5.62 23.52
CA ILE A 48 6.01 -6.80 23.04
C ILE A 48 5.56 -6.69 21.58
N VAL A 49 5.83 -5.58 20.91
CA VAL A 49 5.46 -5.38 19.49
C VAL A 49 6.47 -6.11 18.61
N THR A 50 6.08 -7.27 18.09
CA THR A 50 6.88 -8.09 17.16
C THR A 50 6.09 -8.33 15.89
N THR A 51 6.77 -8.60 14.77
CA THR A 51 6.14 -8.90 13.48
C THR A 51 5.12 -10.04 13.62
N ALA A 52 5.46 -11.12 14.31
CA ALA A 52 4.55 -12.26 14.49
C ALA A 52 3.26 -11.87 15.23
N ARG A 53 3.35 -11.02 16.27
CA ARG A 53 2.17 -10.51 16.97
C ARG A 53 1.33 -9.56 16.13
N LEU A 54 1.98 -8.73 15.31
CA LEU A 54 1.28 -7.83 14.40
C LEU A 54 0.52 -8.62 13.32
N VAL A 55 1.15 -9.63 12.72
CA VAL A 55 0.49 -10.55 11.77
C VAL A 55 -0.73 -11.21 12.41
N LYS A 56 -0.56 -11.82 13.60
CA LYS A 56 -1.68 -12.46 14.31
C LYS A 56 -2.81 -11.48 14.63
N PHE A 57 -2.47 -10.27 15.06
CA PHE A 57 -3.47 -9.24 15.34
C PHE A 57 -4.20 -8.80 14.06
N LEU A 58 -3.47 -8.57 12.96
CA LEU A 58 -4.07 -8.22 11.67
C LEU A 58 -5.02 -9.30 11.17
N GLN A 59 -4.61 -10.58 11.23
CA GLN A 59 -5.45 -11.71 10.82
C GLN A 59 -6.74 -11.78 11.66
N ALA A 60 -6.63 -11.64 12.98
CA ALA A 60 -7.79 -11.61 13.86
C ALA A 60 -8.71 -10.41 13.55
N ARG A 61 -8.14 -9.25 13.19
CA ARG A 61 -8.91 -8.07 12.79
C ARG A 61 -9.61 -8.27 11.44
N LYS A 62 -8.94 -8.86 10.44
CA LYS A 62 -9.55 -9.22 9.15
C LYS A 62 -10.76 -10.15 9.35
N ALA A 63 -10.62 -11.18 10.17
CA ALA A 63 -11.70 -12.14 10.44
C ALA A 63 -12.90 -11.52 11.18
N ALA A 64 -12.68 -10.55 12.06
CA ALA A 64 -13.72 -9.92 12.89
C ALA A 64 -14.29 -8.62 12.30
N SER A 65 -13.74 -8.11 11.22
CA SER A 65 -14.18 -6.85 10.61
C SER A 65 -15.30 -7.10 9.62
N LYS A 66 -16.31 -6.25 9.62
CA LYS A 66 -17.34 -6.20 8.56
C LYS A 66 -16.86 -5.47 7.30
N TYR A 67 -15.68 -4.87 7.35
CA TYR A 67 -15.03 -4.19 6.23
C TYR A 67 -13.75 -4.92 5.85
N ASP A 68 -13.40 -4.89 4.58
CA ASP A 68 -12.07 -5.35 4.13
C ASP A 68 -11.00 -4.39 4.63
N ILE A 69 -10.01 -4.95 5.33
CA ILE A 69 -8.86 -4.19 5.83
C ILE A 69 -7.57 -4.79 5.27
N ASP A 70 -6.66 -3.92 4.80
CA ASP A 70 -5.39 -4.32 4.19
C ASP A 70 -4.22 -4.26 5.18
N GLY A 71 -4.40 -3.58 6.30
CA GLY A 71 -3.34 -3.40 7.29
C GLY A 71 -3.85 -2.83 8.61
N ILE A 72 -2.90 -2.56 9.50
CA ILE A 72 -3.12 -1.91 10.78
C ILE A 72 -2.18 -0.71 10.92
N VAL A 73 -2.59 0.25 11.72
CA VAL A 73 -1.78 1.43 12.05
C VAL A 73 -1.22 1.27 13.46
N ILE A 74 0.09 1.44 13.59
CA ILE A 74 0.80 1.42 14.86
C ILE A 74 1.19 2.85 15.19
N ALA A 75 0.76 3.35 16.33
CA ALA A 75 1.05 4.71 16.77
C ALA A 75 1.69 4.70 18.17
N GLN A 76 2.61 5.62 18.42
CA GLN A 76 3.09 5.88 19.78
C GLN A 76 1.96 6.52 20.59
N ASP A 77 1.75 6.05 21.82
CA ASP A 77 0.72 6.58 22.71
C ASP A 77 1.22 7.86 23.44
N LYS A 78 1.50 8.90 22.63
CA LYS A 78 1.87 10.21 23.14
C LYS A 78 1.19 11.32 22.32
N SER A 79 0.97 12.48 22.95
CA SER A 79 0.50 13.66 22.23
C SER A 79 1.61 14.19 21.33
N VAL A 80 1.30 14.36 20.04
CA VAL A 80 2.21 14.95 19.06
C VAL A 80 1.49 16.07 18.31
N PRO A 81 2.19 17.15 17.89
CA PRO A 81 1.61 18.18 17.04
C PRO A 81 1.03 17.60 15.76
N LEU A 82 -0.02 18.22 15.23
CA LEU A 82 -0.54 17.89 13.92
C LEU A 82 0.47 18.31 12.85
N THR A 83 0.90 17.38 12.03
CA THR A 83 1.77 17.66 10.88
C THR A 83 0.93 17.71 9.62
N VAL A 84 0.93 18.86 8.94
CA VAL A 84 0.22 19.03 7.67
C VAL A 84 1.14 18.65 6.52
N GLY A 85 0.66 17.83 5.59
CA GLY A 85 1.38 17.49 4.35
C GLY A 85 2.44 16.39 4.45
N SER A 86 2.65 15.78 5.62
CA SER A 86 3.54 14.63 5.79
C SER A 86 3.00 13.63 6.81
N ASN A 87 3.42 12.37 6.69
CA ASN A 87 3.08 11.35 7.69
C ASN A 87 3.89 11.61 8.98
N PRO A 88 3.24 11.59 10.16
CA PRO A 88 3.95 11.76 11.42
C PRO A 88 4.92 10.59 11.67
N SER A 89 6.14 10.90 12.14
CA SER A 89 7.16 9.90 12.47
C SER A 89 6.78 8.95 13.60
N SER A 90 5.75 9.32 14.38
CA SER A 90 5.20 8.54 15.50
C SER A 90 4.17 7.48 15.08
N VAL A 91 3.89 7.37 13.76
CA VAL A 91 2.86 6.48 13.21
C VAL A 91 3.43 5.68 12.05
N VAL A 92 3.18 4.37 12.06
CA VAL A 92 3.64 3.44 11.01
C VAL A 92 2.48 2.54 10.59
N ALA A 93 2.29 2.38 9.28
CA ALA A 93 1.38 1.37 8.75
C ALA A 93 2.09 0.01 8.66
N PHE A 94 1.41 -1.04 9.10
CA PHE A 94 1.85 -2.42 8.96
C PHE A 94 0.87 -3.19 8.06
N LYS A 95 1.41 -3.78 7.01
CA LYS A 95 0.70 -4.68 6.09
C LYS A 95 1.40 -6.03 6.08
N ASP A 96 0.62 -7.10 6.09
CA ASP A 96 1.15 -8.45 5.96
C ASP A 96 1.14 -8.85 4.47
N ASN A 97 2.31 -8.85 3.88
CA ASN A 97 2.53 -9.27 2.49
C ASN A 97 3.00 -10.73 2.40
N SER A 98 3.01 -11.49 3.49
CA SER A 98 3.48 -12.89 3.51
C SER A 98 2.58 -13.85 2.73
N GLN A 99 1.34 -13.45 2.45
CA GLN A 99 0.35 -14.21 1.67
C GLN A 99 0.22 -13.70 0.22
N GLU A 100 1.04 -12.72 -0.19
CA GLU A 100 0.97 -12.22 -1.56
C GLU A 100 1.51 -13.25 -2.56
N GLU A 101 0.66 -13.66 -3.49
CA GLU A 101 1.06 -14.51 -4.59
C GLU A 101 1.99 -13.76 -5.54
N ILE A 102 3.17 -14.32 -5.79
CA ILE A 102 4.18 -13.72 -6.68
C ILE A 102 4.27 -14.58 -7.94
N VAL A 103 4.05 -13.97 -9.09
CA VAL A 103 4.16 -14.64 -10.39
C VAL A 103 5.21 -13.97 -11.27
N THR A 104 5.76 -14.75 -12.22
CA THR A 104 6.67 -14.22 -13.24
C THR A 104 5.91 -13.98 -14.53
N ALA A 105 6.02 -12.78 -15.08
CA ALA A 105 5.42 -12.42 -16.36
C ALA A 105 6.47 -11.95 -17.38
N THR A 106 6.14 -12.12 -18.68
CA THR A 106 6.94 -11.60 -19.79
C THR A 106 6.31 -10.31 -20.30
N VAL A 107 7.11 -9.26 -20.41
CA VAL A 107 6.69 -7.98 -20.96
C VAL A 107 6.49 -8.08 -22.48
N LYS A 108 5.39 -7.57 -22.97
CA LYS A 108 5.04 -7.46 -24.41
C LYS A 108 5.44 -6.10 -24.98
N SER A 109 5.08 -5.03 -24.27
CA SER A 109 5.34 -3.64 -24.69
C SER A 109 5.24 -2.71 -23.48
N VAL A 110 5.75 -1.50 -23.66
CA VAL A 110 5.53 -0.37 -22.74
C VAL A 110 4.81 0.72 -23.54
N GLU A 111 3.66 1.13 -23.04
CA GLU A 111 2.85 2.22 -23.59
C GLU A 111 3.01 3.47 -22.73
N TRP A 112 3.17 4.62 -23.37
CA TRP A 112 3.29 5.90 -22.67
C TRP A 112 1.99 6.69 -22.81
N THR A 113 1.30 6.90 -21.68
CA THR A 113 0.04 7.63 -21.66
C THR A 113 0.20 8.97 -20.92
N ALA A 114 -0.42 10.02 -21.46
CA ALA A 114 -0.45 11.32 -20.78
C ALA A 114 -1.45 11.29 -19.61
N SER A 115 -1.00 11.74 -18.43
CA SER A 115 -1.88 11.96 -17.28
C SER A 115 -2.63 13.28 -17.41
N LYS A 116 -3.65 13.50 -16.58
CA LYS A 116 -4.42 14.77 -16.54
C LYS A 116 -3.55 16.02 -16.28
N HIS A 117 -2.33 15.84 -15.78
CA HIS A 117 -1.38 16.93 -15.52
C HIS A 117 -0.26 17.02 -16.59
N GLY A 118 -0.42 16.34 -17.75
CA GLY A 118 0.56 16.37 -18.85
C GLY A 118 1.79 15.49 -18.67
N TYR A 119 1.94 14.78 -17.52
CA TYR A 119 3.07 13.87 -17.34
C TYR A 119 2.86 12.55 -18.07
N LEU A 120 3.88 12.07 -18.77
CA LEU A 120 3.89 10.73 -19.35
C LEU A 120 4.03 9.67 -18.27
N LYS A 121 3.10 8.71 -18.26
CA LYS A 121 3.10 7.55 -17.36
C LYS A 121 3.22 6.28 -18.17
N PRO A 122 4.21 5.42 -17.87
CA PRO A 122 4.35 4.15 -18.56
C PRO A 122 3.35 3.12 -18.01
N VAL A 123 2.72 2.41 -18.95
CA VAL A 123 1.91 1.22 -18.70
C VAL A 123 2.63 0.03 -19.30
N VAL A 124 2.97 -0.94 -18.49
CA VAL A 124 3.68 -2.15 -18.91
C VAL A 124 2.65 -3.22 -19.28
N HIS A 125 2.58 -3.57 -20.55
CA HIS A 125 1.76 -4.67 -21.05
C HIS A 125 2.55 -5.98 -20.95
N ILE A 126 1.92 -7.01 -20.41
CA ILE A 126 2.53 -8.32 -20.17
C ILE A 126 1.75 -9.44 -20.88
N LYS A 127 2.37 -10.60 -21.08
CA LYS A 127 1.61 -11.82 -21.37
C LYS A 127 0.67 -12.06 -20.19
N PRO A 128 -0.63 -12.34 -20.43
CA PRO A 128 -1.57 -12.55 -19.34
C PRO A 128 -1.08 -13.61 -18.35
N VAL A 129 -1.17 -13.29 -17.07
CA VAL A 129 -0.88 -14.20 -15.96
C VAL A 129 -2.03 -14.13 -14.95
N GLU A 130 -2.27 -15.21 -14.25
CA GLU A 130 -3.26 -15.26 -13.19
C GLU A 130 -2.60 -15.00 -11.83
N ILE A 131 -3.19 -14.11 -11.03
CA ILE A 131 -2.77 -13.82 -9.66
C ILE A 131 -4.02 -13.74 -8.80
N SER A 132 -4.14 -14.64 -7.81
CA SER A 132 -5.26 -14.69 -6.87
C SER A 132 -6.62 -14.67 -7.59
N GLY A 133 -6.78 -15.54 -8.60
CA GLY A 133 -8.02 -15.71 -9.37
C GLY A 133 -8.35 -14.56 -10.33
N VAL A 134 -7.39 -13.65 -10.60
CA VAL A 134 -7.59 -12.53 -11.54
C VAL A 134 -6.53 -12.54 -12.62
N THR A 135 -6.96 -12.44 -13.88
CA THR A 135 -6.06 -12.35 -15.03
C THR A 135 -5.49 -10.93 -15.15
N ILE A 136 -4.17 -10.80 -15.03
CA ILE A 136 -3.42 -9.56 -15.16
C ILE A 136 -2.75 -9.50 -16.53
N SER A 137 -3.02 -8.45 -17.31
CA SER A 137 -2.42 -8.22 -18.64
C SER A 137 -1.61 -6.92 -18.72
N LYS A 138 -1.73 -6.04 -17.69
CA LYS A 138 -1.02 -4.76 -17.61
C LYS A 138 -0.76 -4.35 -16.18
N CYS A 139 0.30 -3.60 -15.94
CA CYS A 139 0.64 -3.01 -14.66
C CYS A 139 1.30 -1.65 -14.83
N SER A 140 1.41 -0.89 -13.73
CA SER A 140 2.06 0.42 -13.75
C SER A 140 3.57 0.28 -13.92
N GLY A 141 4.17 1.05 -14.84
CA GLY A 141 5.62 1.20 -14.96
C GLY A 141 6.20 2.29 -14.06
N LYS A 142 5.37 2.94 -13.23
CA LYS A 142 5.68 4.07 -12.32
C LYS A 142 6.15 5.33 -13.07
N ASN A 143 7.38 5.32 -13.59
CA ASN A 143 7.99 6.47 -14.27
C ASN A 143 9.10 6.02 -15.23
N ALA A 144 9.65 6.96 -16.02
CA ALA A 144 10.70 6.68 -16.99
C ALA A 144 11.97 6.09 -16.36
N TYR A 145 12.34 6.52 -15.17
CA TYR A 145 13.53 6.00 -14.47
C TYR A 145 13.42 4.49 -14.24
N THR A 146 12.28 4.01 -13.76
CA THR A 146 12.05 2.58 -13.51
C THR A 146 12.02 1.75 -14.79
N ILE A 147 11.54 2.32 -15.89
CA ILE A 147 11.54 1.65 -17.20
C ILE A 147 12.98 1.48 -17.73
N VAL A 148 13.81 2.51 -17.63
CA VAL A 148 15.19 2.51 -18.17
C VAL A 148 16.16 1.73 -17.26
N ASN A 149 16.07 1.91 -15.95
CA ASN A 149 17.04 1.37 -15.01
C ASN A 149 16.61 0.05 -14.36
N GLY A 150 15.37 -0.36 -14.55
CA GLY A 150 14.76 -1.49 -13.85
C GLY A 150 14.19 -1.09 -12.49
N TRP A 151 13.53 -2.05 -11.87
CA TRP A 151 12.85 -1.86 -10.60
C TRP A 151 13.82 -1.98 -9.44
N PRO A 152 14.00 -0.95 -8.61
CA PRO A 152 14.84 -1.06 -7.43
C PRO A 152 14.20 -2.07 -6.46
N LYS A 153 15.01 -2.99 -5.92
CA LYS A 153 14.55 -3.82 -4.81
C LYS A 153 14.17 -2.92 -3.64
N ARG A 154 13.12 -3.27 -2.92
CA ARG A 154 12.56 -2.49 -1.80
C ARG A 154 13.60 -2.11 -0.72
N SER A 155 14.73 -2.81 -0.66
CA SER A 155 15.85 -2.60 0.28
C SER A 155 17.07 -1.91 -0.33
N GLU A 156 17.11 -1.64 -1.64
CA GLU A 156 18.27 -1.07 -2.30
C GLU A 156 18.08 0.41 -2.60
N LYS A 157 19.05 1.24 -2.19
CA LYS A 157 19.11 2.65 -2.60
C LYS A 157 19.27 2.73 -4.12
N ALA A 158 18.63 3.69 -4.76
CA ALA A 158 18.55 3.86 -6.21
C ALA A 158 19.90 3.95 -6.98
N ASN A 159 21.04 3.89 -6.31
CA ASN A 159 22.38 4.02 -6.89
C ASN A 159 23.34 2.89 -6.45
N SER A 160 22.90 1.65 -6.43
CA SER A 160 23.73 0.51 -5.96
C SER A 160 24.77 -0.02 -6.96
N GLY A 161 25.14 0.71 -8.00
CA GLY A 161 26.17 0.30 -8.98
C GLY A 161 25.83 -0.92 -9.84
N LYS A 162 24.61 -1.43 -9.78
CA LYS A 162 24.15 -2.55 -10.62
C LYS A 162 23.86 -2.10 -12.04
N LYS A 163 24.13 -2.98 -13.02
CA LYS A 163 23.78 -2.73 -14.42
C LYS A 163 22.29 -2.45 -14.56
N PRO A 164 21.89 -1.44 -15.35
CA PRO A 164 20.49 -1.18 -15.68
C PRO A 164 19.82 -2.43 -16.23
N MET A 165 18.59 -2.69 -15.80
CA MET A 165 17.75 -3.77 -16.27
C MET A 165 16.46 -3.21 -16.89
N PRO A 166 16.52 -2.64 -18.11
CA PRO A 166 15.41 -1.96 -18.72
C PRO A 166 14.20 -2.89 -18.91
N ILE A 167 13.02 -2.31 -18.70
CA ILE A 167 11.73 -2.96 -18.89
C ILE A 167 11.25 -2.65 -20.32
N GLY A 168 11.09 -3.67 -21.13
CA GLY A 168 10.63 -3.57 -22.51
C GLY A 168 10.31 -4.96 -23.05
N PRO A 169 10.06 -5.10 -24.36
CA PRO A 169 9.71 -6.38 -24.97
C PRO A 169 10.71 -7.49 -24.62
N GLY A 170 10.18 -8.64 -24.15
CA GLY A 170 10.99 -9.80 -23.77
C GLY A 170 11.57 -9.76 -22.35
N ALA A 171 11.44 -8.65 -21.61
CA ALA A 171 11.82 -8.58 -20.21
C ALA A 171 10.98 -9.57 -19.39
N LYS A 172 11.58 -10.16 -18.33
CA LYS A 172 10.87 -10.96 -17.33
C LYS A 172 10.81 -10.20 -16.01
N VAL A 173 9.61 -10.08 -15.46
CA VAL A 173 9.35 -9.34 -14.22
C VAL A 173 8.61 -10.22 -13.22
N LYS A 174 8.92 -10.05 -11.95
CA LYS A 174 8.09 -10.58 -10.86
C LYS A 174 6.97 -9.60 -10.56
N LEU A 175 5.77 -10.08 -10.49
CA LEU A 175 4.56 -9.33 -10.17
C LEU A 175 3.96 -9.80 -8.87
N VAL A 176 3.36 -8.86 -8.17
CA VAL A 176 2.52 -9.09 -7.00
C VAL A 176 1.23 -8.29 -7.15
N ARG A 177 0.15 -8.80 -6.60
CA ARG A 177 -1.10 -8.06 -6.50
C ARG A 177 -1.25 -7.50 -5.09
N SER A 178 -0.64 -6.33 -4.87
CA SER A 178 -0.61 -5.71 -3.54
C SER A 178 -2.01 -5.34 -3.06
N GLY A 179 -2.34 -5.77 -1.85
CA GLY A 179 -3.68 -5.56 -1.26
C GLY A 179 -4.82 -6.18 -2.04
N GLY A 180 -4.55 -7.16 -2.92
CA GLY A 180 -5.56 -7.82 -3.73
C GLY A 180 -6.15 -6.97 -4.87
N VAL A 181 -5.65 -5.77 -5.12
CA VAL A 181 -6.28 -4.80 -6.05
C VAL A 181 -5.36 -4.41 -7.21
N ILE A 182 -4.18 -3.89 -6.95
CA ILE A 182 -3.31 -3.28 -7.98
C ILE A 182 -2.09 -4.16 -8.25
N PRO A 183 -1.87 -4.59 -9.52
CA PRO A 183 -0.66 -5.31 -9.86
C PRO A 183 0.56 -4.37 -9.85
N ASP A 184 1.60 -4.77 -9.15
CA ASP A 184 2.87 -4.03 -9.06
C ASP A 184 4.06 -4.91 -9.44
N ILE A 185 5.09 -4.31 -10.02
CA ILE A 185 6.35 -4.99 -10.32
C ILE A 185 7.19 -5.00 -9.04
N LEU A 186 7.68 -6.17 -8.62
CA LEU A 186 8.60 -6.30 -7.49
C LEU A 186 10.06 -6.27 -7.92
N GLU A 187 10.35 -6.91 -9.04
CA GLU A 187 11.72 -7.13 -9.50
C GLU A 187 11.76 -7.38 -11.00
N VAL A 188 12.82 -6.93 -11.66
CA VAL A 188 13.15 -7.32 -13.04
C VAL A 188 14.13 -8.49 -12.97
N LEU A 189 13.75 -9.65 -13.49
CA LEU A 189 14.58 -10.87 -13.53
C LEU A 189 15.48 -10.93 -14.76
N LYS A 190 14.98 -10.41 -15.88
CA LYS A 190 15.67 -10.35 -17.17
C LYS A 190 15.34 -9.04 -17.85
N ALA A 191 16.35 -8.33 -18.31
CA ALA A 191 16.20 -7.10 -19.07
C ALA A 191 15.52 -7.33 -20.43
N ALA A 192 15.03 -6.27 -21.04
CA ALA A 192 14.46 -6.27 -22.37
C ALA A 192 15.45 -6.83 -23.41
N THR A 193 14.93 -7.57 -24.39
CA THR A 193 15.75 -8.21 -25.42
C THR A 193 16.24 -7.22 -26.47
N SER A 194 15.50 -6.12 -26.70
CA SER A 194 15.73 -5.16 -27.77
C SER A 194 16.43 -3.86 -27.34
N GLY A 195 16.93 -3.74 -26.12
CA GLY A 195 17.67 -2.55 -25.66
C GLY A 195 16.93 -1.19 -25.73
N LYS A 196 15.74 -1.13 -26.28
CA LYS A 196 14.85 0.04 -26.31
C LYS A 196 13.62 -0.26 -25.46
N PRO A 197 13.35 0.59 -24.45
CA PRO A 197 12.12 0.52 -23.66
C PRO A 197 10.90 0.90 -24.49
#